data_f0fd27f97cb2b037a1e66025c6237e3a
#
_entry.id   f0fd27f97cb2b037a1e66025c6237e3a
#
_cell.length_a   1.000
_cell.length_b   1.000
_cell.length_c   1.000
_cell.angle_alpha   90.00
_cell.angle_beta   90.00
_cell.angle_gamma   90.00
#
_symmetry.space_group_name_H-M   'P 1'
#
loop_
_entity.id
_entity.type
_entity.pdbx_description
1 polymer ?
#
loop_
_entity_poly.entity_id
_entity_poly.type
_entity_poly.pdbx_seq_one_letter_code
_entity_poly.pdbx_strand_id
1 'polypeptide(L)'
;MATYLKIENPGVCPIEGFILLGATSKRLADNDSPFTIGQFGSGNKHAVNVLLRAKLYPIVFCGNHRLEYGTKPGKMKALEGDAAYNRVVVKHGGTDEDGASVTFTEELSQTDQYGELDWTCIGMAFREFVSNAIDAAIAVNKQANGKAKWPWEGVKVELVPEEKVRAKKGYTRVFVPADNEEVIRFFANLGKWFLHFSEPESIMQAILPKKARNLDPECKTAVIYRRGVRVREIDQYSSESLFDYNLNDLRVDESRNVDDYQCRNAATKAMAKAGPEILAAWICSFRGDISYWEHGFGGYELKPQWGETAEEIATRKANWNKALEIVGDSVVLATKDGPVHALEQKGYDPLEVPETVVRAAEEYGCNTPAKILSADELDGRESFDPSPDALAALDWVWEKVALAGMDDGKAKPEIRCFRKTMSGGTVVLGFLRDGVVYINEGLAVGASVELRQTVLEEVAHYLSGSKDCTRDMQDWAFKLAVRVAMAGAARTSRTNMASELCI
;
A
#
# COMPACT_ATOMS: atom_id res chain seq x y z
N MET A 1 -31.06 37.46 -0.22
CA MET A 1 -30.06 37.69 0.84
C MET A 1 -28.83 36.90 0.48
N ALA A 2 -27.63 37.50 0.62
CA ALA A 2 -26.40 36.82 0.34
C ALA A 2 -26.19 35.65 1.35
N THR A 3 -25.71 34.54 0.86
CA THR A 3 -25.41 33.34 1.67
C THR A 3 -23.92 33.14 1.70
N TYR A 4 -23.38 32.69 2.80
CA TYR A 4 -21.96 32.41 2.99
C TYR A 4 -21.76 30.98 3.47
N LEU A 5 -20.71 30.32 2.96
CA LEU A 5 -20.17 29.12 3.59
C LEU A 5 -19.32 29.55 4.77
N LYS A 6 -19.72 29.16 5.98
CA LYS A 6 -19.00 29.41 7.22
C LYS A 6 -18.20 28.17 7.62
N ILE A 7 -16.92 28.34 7.89
CA ILE A 7 -16.06 27.35 8.54
C ILE A 7 -15.65 27.93 9.89
N GLU A 8 -16.00 27.25 10.97
CA GLU A 8 -15.78 27.71 12.35
C GLU A 8 -15.04 26.63 13.15
N ASN A 9 -14.06 27.03 13.92
CA ASN A 9 -13.41 26.15 14.89
C ASN A 9 -13.14 26.88 16.22
N PRO A 10 -13.08 26.15 17.36
CA PRO A 10 -12.55 26.69 18.60
C PRO A 10 -11.06 27.00 18.46
N GLY A 11 -10.59 27.99 19.24
CA GLY A 11 -9.24 28.52 19.15
C GLY A 11 -9.14 29.70 18.19
N VAL A 12 -8.27 30.65 18.54
CA VAL A 12 -7.98 31.83 17.72
C VAL A 12 -6.69 31.59 16.96
N CYS A 13 -6.75 31.54 15.62
CA CYS A 13 -5.57 31.48 14.78
C CYS A 13 -4.85 32.83 14.84
N PRO A 14 -3.51 32.86 15.02
CA PRO A 14 -2.74 34.06 14.83
C PRO A 14 -2.95 34.65 13.43
N ILE A 15 -3.01 35.97 13.34
CA ILE A 15 -3.27 36.69 12.07
C ILE A 15 -2.22 36.31 11.02
N GLU A 16 -0.98 36.15 11.43
CA GLU A 16 0.15 35.73 10.59
C GLU A 16 -0.12 34.39 9.88
N GLY A 17 -0.92 33.52 10.50
CA GLY A 17 -1.37 32.26 9.88
C GLY A 17 -2.17 32.46 8.58
N PHE A 18 -2.72 33.64 8.36
CA PHE A 18 -3.48 34.00 7.18
C PHE A 18 -2.78 34.96 6.21
N ILE A 19 -1.84 35.78 6.69
CA ILE A 19 -1.19 36.82 5.89
C ILE A 19 0.29 36.58 5.59
N LEU A 20 1.03 35.90 6.46
CA LEU A 20 2.47 35.70 6.33
C LEU A 20 2.82 34.34 5.71
N LEU A 21 3.42 34.34 4.52
CA LEU A 21 3.87 33.12 3.85
C LEU A 21 4.92 32.36 4.69
N GLY A 22 4.76 31.03 4.77
CA GLY A 22 5.67 30.16 5.52
C GLY A 22 5.48 30.17 7.03
N ALA A 23 4.64 31.07 7.60
CA ALA A 23 4.32 31.06 9.01
C ALA A 23 3.46 29.85 9.38
N THR A 24 3.96 29.03 10.32
CA THR A 24 3.22 27.91 10.89
C THR A 24 3.67 27.64 12.31
N SER A 25 2.73 27.48 13.22
CA SER A 25 2.97 27.01 14.59
C SER A 25 3.18 25.48 14.66
N LYS A 26 2.86 24.74 13.58
CA LYS A 26 2.85 23.26 13.57
C LYS A 26 4.25 22.65 13.45
N ARG A 27 5.27 23.39 13.00
CA ARG A 27 6.67 22.90 12.92
C ARG A 27 7.32 22.73 14.29
N LEU A 28 6.80 23.37 15.32
CA LEU A 28 7.30 23.36 16.68
C LEU A 28 6.53 22.39 17.60
N ALA A 29 5.40 21.87 17.14
CA ALA A 29 4.61 20.90 17.90
C ALA A 29 5.05 19.48 17.55
N ASP A 30 5.18 18.61 18.57
CA ASP A 30 5.32 17.16 18.39
C ASP A 30 4.18 16.65 17.50
N ASN A 31 4.52 16.31 16.25
CA ASN A 31 3.58 15.88 15.22
C ASN A 31 3.12 14.42 15.38
N ASP A 32 3.24 13.83 16.57
CA ASP A 32 2.90 12.42 16.85
C ASP A 32 1.41 12.14 16.99
N SER A 33 0.55 13.14 16.83
CA SER A 33 -0.89 12.87 16.81
C SER A 33 -1.31 12.26 15.46
N PRO A 34 -1.90 11.05 15.45
CA PRO A 34 -2.39 10.42 14.23
C PRO A 34 -3.52 11.20 13.54
N PHE A 35 -4.08 12.19 14.24
CA PHE A 35 -5.21 13.00 13.77
C PHE A 35 -4.79 14.33 13.15
N THR A 36 -3.57 14.84 13.37
CA THR A 36 -3.13 16.13 12.84
C THR A 36 -2.95 16.04 11.32
N ILE A 37 -3.65 16.89 10.57
CA ILE A 37 -3.74 16.83 9.11
C ILE A 37 -2.64 17.67 8.44
N GLY A 38 -2.46 18.92 8.89
CA GLY A 38 -1.59 19.91 8.25
C GLY A 38 -0.12 19.73 8.56
N GLN A 39 0.72 19.92 7.53
CA GLN A 39 2.19 19.87 7.61
C GLN A 39 2.85 21.15 7.10
N PHE A 40 2.16 21.92 6.23
CA PHE A 40 2.71 23.06 5.51
C PHE A 40 2.13 24.36 6.03
N GLY A 41 2.95 25.40 6.16
CA GLY A 41 2.52 26.73 6.68
C GLY A 41 1.89 27.65 5.63
N SER A 42 1.78 27.23 4.39
CA SER A 42 1.36 28.05 3.23
C SER A 42 -0.12 27.86 2.85
N GLY A 43 -0.77 26.80 3.30
CA GLY A 43 -2.10 26.36 2.82
C GLY A 43 -3.20 27.42 2.87
N ASN A 44 -3.35 28.16 3.97
CA ASN A 44 -4.36 29.22 4.06
C ASN A 44 -4.17 30.32 3.01
N LYS A 45 -2.91 30.68 2.69
CA LYS A 45 -2.56 31.73 1.73
C LYS A 45 -2.88 31.28 0.30
N HIS A 46 -2.53 30.05 -0.05
CA HIS A 46 -2.93 29.45 -1.33
C HIS A 46 -4.44 29.34 -1.45
N ALA A 47 -5.13 28.94 -0.37
CA ALA A 47 -6.58 28.88 -0.33
C ALA A 47 -7.24 30.24 -0.61
N VAL A 48 -6.73 31.30 0.01
CA VAL A 48 -7.18 32.67 -0.27
C VAL A 48 -6.94 33.05 -1.73
N ASN A 49 -5.75 32.77 -2.28
CA ASN A 49 -5.43 33.10 -3.67
C ASN A 49 -6.36 32.38 -4.67
N VAL A 50 -6.67 31.10 -4.44
CA VAL A 50 -7.66 30.38 -5.26
C VAL A 50 -9.01 31.06 -5.24
N LEU A 51 -9.49 31.46 -4.07
CA LEU A 51 -10.76 32.14 -3.94
C LEU A 51 -10.77 33.51 -4.66
N LEU A 52 -9.68 34.29 -4.51
CA LEU A 52 -9.57 35.60 -5.17
C LEU A 52 -9.56 35.48 -6.70
N ARG A 53 -8.86 34.47 -7.27
CA ARG A 53 -8.93 34.16 -8.71
C ARG A 53 -10.35 33.83 -9.16
N ALA A 54 -11.10 33.10 -8.32
CA ALA A 54 -12.50 32.80 -8.57
C ALA A 54 -13.44 33.99 -8.28
N LYS A 55 -12.91 35.17 -7.93
CA LYS A 55 -13.65 36.38 -7.51
C LYS A 55 -14.54 36.17 -6.27
N LEU A 56 -14.16 35.23 -5.44
CA LEU A 56 -14.74 34.98 -4.14
C LEU A 56 -13.85 35.67 -3.09
N TYR A 57 -14.41 36.65 -2.39
CA TYR A 57 -13.65 37.49 -1.45
C TYR A 57 -13.93 36.99 -0.03
N PRO A 58 -13.02 36.20 0.59
CA PRO A 58 -13.27 35.64 1.90
C PRO A 58 -13.17 36.71 2.99
N ILE A 59 -13.95 36.52 4.06
CA ILE A 59 -13.87 37.27 5.30
C ILE A 59 -13.42 36.33 6.40
N VAL A 60 -12.35 36.66 7.10
CA VAL A 60 -11.81 35.84 8.19
C VAL A 60 -11.90 36.61 9.50
N PHE A 61 -12.35 35.93 10.56
CA PHE A 61 -12.30 36.45 11.92
C PHE A 61 -11.34 35.59 12.74
N CYS A 62 -10.28 36.21 13.25
CA CYS A 62 -9.39 35.67 14.28
C CYS A 62 -9.82 36.25 15.63
N GLY A 63 -10.68 35.55 16.36
CA GLY A 63 -11.36 36.12 17.52
C GLY A 63 -12.23 37.31 17.12
N ASN A 64 -11.89 38.52 17.60
CA ASN A 64 -12.58 39.77 17.27
C ASN A 64 -11.92 40.56 16.11
N HIS A 65 -10.74 40.12 15.65
CA HIS A 65 -10.04 40.75 14.53
C HIS A 65 -10.62 40.26 13.19
N ARG A 66 -10.95 41.18 12.31
CA ARG A 66 -11.55 40.93 10.99
C ARG A 66 -10.52 41.16 9.89
N LEU A 67 -10.42 40.24 8.95
CA LEU A 67 -9.62 40.32 7.73
C LEU A 67 -10.57 40.21 6.52
N GLU A 68 -10.67 41.23 5.68
CA GLU A 68 -11.39 41.21 4.43
C GLU A 68 -10.38 41.22 3.28
N TYR A 69 -10.42 40.18 2.45
CA TYR A 69 -9.50 40.02 1.34
C TYR A 69 -10.04 40.67 0.07
N GLY A 70 -9.13 41.23 -0.71
CA GLY A 70 -9.42 41.82 -2.01
C GLY A 70 -8.19 41.79 -2.91
N THR A 71 -8.31 42.37 -4.08
CA THR A 71 -7.24 42.51 -5.05
C THR A 71 -7.08 43.97 -5.47
N LYS A 72 -5.83 44.40 -5.72
CA LYS A 72 -5.47 45.71 -6.29
C LYS A 72 -4.68 45.51 -7.58
N PRO A 73 -5.16 46.03 -8.73
CA PRO A 73 -4.45 45.94 -9.98
C PRO A 73 -3.06 46.60 -9.89
N GLY A 74 -2.07 45.97 -10.47
CA GLY A 74 -0.71 46.47 -10.59
C GLY A 74 -0.15 46.18 -11.98
N LYS A 75 0.94 46.85 -12.33
CA LYS A 75 1.67 46.63 -13.59
C LYS A 75 3.16 46.49 -13.28
N MET A 76 3.80 45.61 -13.98
CA MET A 76 5.22 45.35 -13.91
C MET A 76 5.79 45.54 -15.33
N LYS A 77 6.89 46.26 -15.46
CA LYS A 77 7.62 46.35 -16.75
C LYS A 77 8.23 45.00 -17.07
N ALA A 78 7.91 44.47 -18.23
CA ALA A 78 8.50 43.27 -18.80
C ALA A 78 9.24 43.60 -20.10
N LEU A 79 9.98 42.64 -20.65
CA LEU A 79 10.77 42.84 -21.90
C LEU A 79 9.89 43.18 -23.11
N GLU A 80 8.66 42.66 -23.16
CA GLU A 80 7.72 42.83 -24.26
C GLU A 80 6.48 43.67 -23.89
N GLY A 81 6.62 44.64 -22.99
CA GLY A 81 5.55 45.52 -22.56
C GLY A 81 5.20 45.37 -21.06
N ASP A 82 4.09 45.99 -20.64
CA ASP A 82 3.64 45.93 -19.25
C ASP A 82 2.88 44.64 -18.98
N ALA A 83 3.33 43.85 -18.01
CA ALA A 83 2.59 42.70 -17.47
C ALA A 83 1.65 43.18 -16.35
N ALA A 84 0.37 42.90 -16.51
CA ALA A 84 -0.65 43.18 -15.49
C ALA A 84 -0.67 42.04 -14.44
N TYR A 85 -0.86 42.42 -13.18
CA TYR A 85 -1.07 41.45 -12.07
C TYR A 85 -2.05 42.03 -11.06
N ASN A 86 -2.60 41.19 -10.19
CA ASN A 86 -3.42 41.61 -9.07
C ASN A 86 -2.65 41.34 -7.77
N ARG A 87 -2.33 42.37 -7.01
CA ARG A 87 -1.75 42.24 -5.68
C ARG A 87 -2.86 41.92 -4.68
N VAL A 88 -2.60 41.01 -3.77
CA VAL A 88 -3.53 40.70 -2.68
C VAL A 88 -3.50 41.83 -1.66
N VAL A 89 -4.67 42.30 -1.26
CA VAL A 89 -4.85 43.32 -0.23
C VAL A 89 -5.75 42.77 0.88
N VAL A 90 -5.47 43.18 2.11
CA VAL A 90 -6.26 42.79 3.29
C VAL A 90 -6.68 44.05 4.02
N LYS A 91 -7.97 44.23 4.23
CA LYS A 91 -8.51 45.24 5.10
C LYS A 91 -8.70 44.65 6.50
N HIS A 92 -7.98 45.20 7.45
CA HIS A 92 -8.09 44.88 8.86
C HIS A 92 -9.21 45.67 9.51
N GLY A 93 -9.90 45.05 10.47
CA GLY A 93 -10.99 45.71 11.24
C GLY A 93 -11.27 44.97 12.53
N GLY A 94 -12.17 45.53 13.36
CA GLY A 94 -12.54 44.95 14.64
C GLY A 94 -11.68 45.44 15.79
N THR A 95 -11.29 44.56 16.72
CA THR A 95 -10.43 44.88 17.86
C THR A 95 -9.27 43.92 17.92
N ASP A 96 -8.09 44.43 18.34
CA ASP A 96 -6.92 43.62 18.63
C ASP A 96 -7.04 42.83 19.95
N GLU A 97 -5.94 42.20 20.37
CA GLU A 97 -5.90 41.42 21.61
C GLU A 97 -6.09 42.30 22.86
N ASP A 98 -5.66 43.55 22.82
CA ASP A 98 -5.80 44.51 23.88
C ASP A 98 -7.17 45.22 23.90
N GLY A 99 -8.03 44.93 22.91
CA GLY A 99 -9.36 45.52 22.77
C GLY A 99 -9.37 46.88 22.08
N ALA A 100 -8.23 47.36 21.53
CA ALA A 100 -8.20 48.57 20.76
C ALA A 100 -8.79 48.41 19.35
N SER A 101 -9.50 49.45 18.87
CA SER A 101 -10.09 49.43 17.51
C SER A 101 -9.01 49.44 16.45
N VAL A 102 -9.08 48.47 15.53
CA VAL A 102 -8.13 48.34 14.42
C VAL A 102 -8.86 48.64 13.12
N THR A 103 -8.33 49.52 12.29
CA THR A 103 -8.83 49.74 10.91
C THR A 103 -7.66 50.25 10.05
N PHE A 104 -7.13 49.37 9.17
CA PHE A 104 -6.16 49.73 8.13
C PHE A 104 -6.19 48.74 6.99
N THR A 105 -5.50 49.08 5.89
CA THR A 105 -5.37 48.18 4.74
C THR A 105 -3.89 47.85 4.54
N GLU A 106 -3.61 46.56 4.38
CA GLU A 106 -2.26 46.03 4.11
C GLU A 106 -2.22 45.47 2.68
N GLU A 107 -1.14 45.79 1.96
CA GLU A 107 -0.81 45.13 0.69
C GLU A 107 0.15 43.99 0.95
N LEU A 108 -0.26 42.76 0.68
CA LEU A 108 0.60 41.61 0.85
C LEU A 108 1.65 41.53 -0.26
N SER A 109 2.77 40.87 0.03
CA SER A 109 3.88 40.69 -0.93
C SER A 109 3.56 39.73 -2.07
N GLN A 110 2.40 39.07 -2.05
CA GLN A 110 1.98 38.08 -3.03
C GLN A 110 0.92 38.63 -4.00
N THR A 111 0.82 37.99 -5.17
CA THR A 111 -0.26 38.19 -6.14
C THR A 111 -1.27 37.05 -6.04
N ASP A 112 -2.48 37.26 -6.57
CA ASP A 112 -3.52 36.21 -6.65
C ASP A 112 -3.08 35.02 -7.52
N GLN A 113 -2.13 35.18 -8.42
CA GLN A 113 -1.55 34.14 -9.27
C GLN A 113 -0.55 33.23 -8.55
N TYR A 114 -0.11 33.57 -7.36
CA TYR A 114 0.83 32.74 -6.61
C TYR A 114 0.25 31.34 -6.31
N GLY A 115 0.92 30.29 -6.75
CA GLY A 115 0.49 28.91 -6.63
C GLY A 115 -0.56 28.46 -7.65
N GLU A 116 -0.76 29.20 -8.76
CA GLU A 116 -1.80 28.92 -9.76
C GLU A 116 -1.67 27.53 -10.40
N LEU A 117 -0.45 27.06 -10.64
CA LEU A 117 -0.19 25.76 -11.28
C LEU A 117 -0.58 24.57 -10.40
N ASP A 118 -0.44 24.70 -9.11
CA ASP A 118 -0.65 23.61 -8.16
C ASP A 118 -2.04 23.67 -7.48
N TRP A 119 -2.60 24.88 -7.38
CA TRP A 119 -3.85 25.16 -6.67
C TRP A 119 -4.91 25.64 -7.68
N THR A 120 -5.59 24.69 -8.31
CA THR A 120 -6.39 24.93 -9.52
C THR A 120 -7.90 25.04 -9.29
N CYS A 121 -8.43 24.58 -8.17
CA CYS A 121 -9.88 24.56 -7.91
C CYS A 121 -10.27 25.02 -6.53
N ILE A 122 -11.50 25.54 -6.40
CA ILE A 122 -12.10 26.03 -5.15
C ILE A 122 -12.15 24.95 -4.06
N GLY A 123 -12.36 23.69 -4.45
CA GLY A 123 -12.39 22.56 -3.52
C GLY A 123 -11.08 22.38 -2.74
N MET A 124 -9.93 22.72 -3.35
CA MET A 124 -8.63 22.70 -2.66
C MET A 124 -8.55 23.76 -1.58
N ALA A 125 -9.09 24.95 -1.83
CA ALA A 125 -9.13 26.03 -0.84
C ALA A 125 -9.96 25.62 0.39
N PHE A 126 -11.14 25.09 0.17
CA PHE A 126 -12.00 24.63 1.26
C PHE A 126 -11.41 23.45 2.02
N ARG A 127 -10.79 22.49 1.30
CA ARG A 127 -10.08 21.38 1.92
C ARG A 127 -9.04 21.89 2.91
N GLU A 128 -8.32 22.96 2.57
CA GLU A 128 -7.28 23.52 3.43
C GLU A 128 -7.88 24.26 4.65
N PHE A 129 -8.87 25.10 4.46
CA PHE A 129 -9.52 25.78 5.58
C PHE A 129 -10.16 24.80 6.57
N VAL A 130 -10.85 23.77 6.09
CA VAL A 130 -11.47 22.76 6.94
C VAL A 130 -10.41 21.91 7.65
N SER A 131 -9.33 21.52 6.96
CA SER A 131 -8.19 20.81 7.59
C SER A 131 -7.57 21.61 8.72
N ASN A 132 -7.35 22.91 8.51
CA ASN A 132 -6.79 23.80 9.53
C ASN A 132 -7.76 23.99 10.70
N ALA A 133 -9.06 24.03 10.41
CA ALA A 133 -10.09 24.11 11.46
C ALA A 133 -10.12 22.84 12.33
N ILE A 134 -9.98 21.65 11.71
CA ILE A 134 -9.89 20.36 12.41
C ILE A 134 -8.64 20.34 13.30
N ASP A 135 -7.46 20.69 12.77
CA ASP A 135 -6.22 20.71 13.53
C ASP A 135 -6.26 21.68 14.73
N ALA A 136 -6.86 22.86 14.53
CA ALA A 136 -7.03 23.85 15.62
C ALA A 136 -7.94 23.30 16.73
N ALA A 137 -9.05 22.64 16.36
CA ALA A 137 -9.95 22.02 17.33
C ALA A 137 -9.26 20.89 18.10
N ILE A 138 -8.49 20.03 17.42
CA ILE A 138 -7.70 18.97 18.05
C ILE A 138 -6.73 19.56 19.10
N ALA A 139 -6.03 20.64 18.75
CA ALA A 139 -5.09 21.30 19.67
C ALA A 139 -5.79 21.85 20.91
N VAL A 140 -6.95 22.48 20.74
CA VAL A 140 -7.77 23.02 21.85
C VAL A 140 -8.33 21.89 22.72
N ASN A 141 -8.88 20.86 22.12
CA ASN A 141 -9.51 19.76 22.85
C ASN A 141 -8.49 18.89 23.60
N LYS A 142 -7.26 18.75 23.06
CA LYS A 142 -6.13 18.11 23.77
C LYS A 142 -5.79 18.84 25.07
N GLN A 143 -5.81 20.18 25.07
CA GLN A 143 -5.57 21.00 26.24
C GLN A 143 -6.69 20.94 27.28
N ALA A 144 -7.94 20.71 26.82
CA ALA A 144 -9.13 20.67 27.67
C ALA A 144 -9.38 19.34 28.39
N ASN A 145 -8.39 18.43 28.45
CA ASN A 145 -8.44 17.14 29.16
C ASN A 145 -9.59 16.21 28.75
N GLY A 146 -9.84 16.06 27.44
CA GLY A 146 -10.44 14.82 26.93
C GLY A 146 -11.95 14.61 27.17
N LYS A 147 -12.77 15.68 27.33
CA LYS A 147 -14.24 15.55 27.42
C LYS A 147 -14.94 15.47 26.05
N ALA A 148 -14.24 15.77 24.97
CA ALA A 148 -14.79 15.73 23.62
C ALA A 148 -14.95 14.29 23.14
N LYS A 149 -16.09 13.99 22.50
CA LYS A 149 -16.35 12.68 21.89
C LYS A 149 -15.33 12.38 20.78
N TRP A 150 -14.99 13.41 19.99
CA TRP A 150 -13.98 13.36 18.94
C TRP A 150 -12.93 14.45 19.13
N PRO A 151 -11.65 14.19 18.79
CA PRO A 151 -10.60 15.20 18.94
C PRO A 151 -10.89 16.54 18.23
N TRP A 152 -11.64 16.52 17.13
CA TRP A 152 -12.02 17.70 16.32
C TRP A 152 -13.41 18.25 16.65
N GLU A 153 -14.00 17.88 17.78
CA GLU A 153 -15.29 18.38 18.19
C GLU A 153 -15.29 19.92 18.27
N GLY A 154 -16.39 20.53 17.84
CA GLY A 154 -16.56 21.99 17.79
C GLY A 154 -16.26 22.62 16.44
N VAL A 155 -15.73 21.87 15.46
CA VAL A 155 -15.65 22.32 14.06
C VAL A 155 -17.03 22.33 13.44
N LYS A 156 -17.38 23.44 12.77
CA LYS A 156 -18.66 23.59 12.06
C LYS A 156 -18.44 24.11 10.65
N VAL A 157 -19.08 23.46 9.70
CA VAL A 157 -19.15 23.90 8.29
C VAL A 157 -20.62 24.04 7.94
N GLU A 158 -21.09 25.25 7.67
CA GLU A 158 -22.51 25.57 7.54
C GLU A 158 -22.75 26.65 6.49
N LEU A 159 -23.89 26.61 5.80
CA LEU A 159 -24.39 27.73 5.02
C LEU A 159 -25.12 28.67 5.96
N VAL A 160 -24.76 29.95 5.95
CA VAL A 160 -25.35 30.98 6.82
C VAL A 160 -25.70 32.23 6.02
N PRO A 161 -26.78 32.96 6.44
CA PRO A 161 -27.10 34.22 5.82
C PRO A 161 -26.14 35.34 6.27
N GLU A 162 -26.07 36.43 5.51
CA GLU A 162 -25.10 37.53 5.67
C GLU A 162 -25.13 38.17 7.08
N GLU A 163 -26.27 38.26 7.72
CA GLU A 163 -26.41 38.82 9.08
C GLU A 163 -25.68 37.97 10.16
N LYS A 164 -25.28 36.76 9.84
CA LYS A 164 -24.47 35.90 10.70
C LYS A 164 -22.96 36.01 10.45
N VAL A 165 -22.50 36.83 9.51
CA VAL A 165 -21.11 37.13 9.23
C VAL A 165 -20.57 38.08 10.32
N ARG A 166 -20.12 37.50 11.42
CA ARG A 166 -19.67 38.27 12.60
C ARG A 166 -18.61 37.54 13.40
N ALA A 167 -17.83 38.28 14.17
CA ALA A 167 -16.84 37.76 15.11
C ALA A 167 -17.45 36.87 16.19
N LYS A 168 -16.63 35.96 16.73
CA LYS A 168 -16.92 35.18 17.93
C LYS A 168 -15.67 35.02 18.75
N LYS A 169 -15.70 35.58 19.99
CA LYS A 169 -14.57 35.51 20.92
C LYS A 169 -14.13 34.06 21.14
N GLY A 170 -12.82 33.78 21.05
CA GLY A 170 -12.24 32.45 21.26
C GLY A 170 -12.38 31.51 20.07
N TYR A 171 -12.84 31.98 18.91
CA TYR A 171 -13.01 31.17 17.69
C TYR A 171 -12.32 31.79 16.49
N THR A 172 -11.90 30.95 15.56
CA THR A 172 -11.58 31.34 14.18
C THR A 172 -12.77 31.03 13.30
N ARG A 173 -13.12 31.97 12.41
CA ARG A 173 -14.21 31.84 11.45
C ARG A 173 -13.78 32.28 10.07
N VAL A 174 -14.02 31.46 9.07
CA VAL A 174 -13.84 31.82 7.65
C VAL A 174 -15.22 31.85 6.99
N PHE A 175 -15.53 32.93 6.31
CA PHE A 175 -16.76 33.09 5.53
C PHE A 175 -16.41 33.30 4.08
N VAL A 176 -17.02 32.50 3.19
CA VAL A 176 -16.84 32.61 1.74
C VAL A 176 -18.21 32.79 1.11
N PRO A 177 -18.40 33.77 0.19
CA PRO A 177 -19.65 33.92 -0.54
C PRO A 177 -20.09 32.59 -1.18
N ALA A 178 -21.35 32.20 -1.00
CA ALA A 178 -21.90 30.93 -1.49
C ALA A 178 -22.87 31.14 -2.67
N ASP A 179 -22.61 32.14 -3.50
CA ASP A 179 -23.30 32.43 -4.77
C ASP A 179 -22.70 31.64 -5.95
N ASN A 180 -21.61 30.90 -5.73
CA ASN A 180 -20.93 30.06 -6.67
C ASN A 180 -21.34 28.58 -6.49
N GLU A 181 -21.68 27.89 -7.60
CA GLU A 181 -22.11 26.49 -7.58
C GLU A 181 -21.06 25.53 -7.02
N GLU A 182 -19.77 25.80 -7.22
CA GLU A 182 -18.71 24.96 -6.68
C GLU A 182 -18.65 25.00 -5.15
N VAL A 183 -18.95 26.15 -4.54
CA VAL A 183 -19.05 26.32 -3.08
C VAL A 183 -20.18 25.45 -2.54
N ILE A 184 -21.35 25.53 -3.17
CA ILE A 184 -22.51 24.71 -2.80
C ILE A 184 -22.24 23.23 -2.99
N ARG A 185 -21.61 22.86 -4.10
CA ARG A 185 -21.23 21.47 -4.41
C ARG A 185 -20.22 20.92 -3.39
N PHE A 186 -19.23 21.72 -3.00
CA PHE A 186 -18.30 21.33 -1.94
C PHE A 186 -19.03 21.06 -0.62
N PHE A 187 -19.90 21.97 -0.21
CA PHE A 187 -20.68 21.83 1.03
C PHE A 187 -21.57 20.57 1.00
N ALA A 188 -22.29 20.35 -0.09
CA ALA A 188 -23.14 19.18 -0.27
C ALA A 188 -22.36 17.86 -0.22
N ASN A 189 -21.07 17.88 -0.59
CA ASN A 189 -20.19 16.71 -0.60
C ASN A 189 -19.16 16.73 0.55
N LEU A 190 -19.37 17.50 1.60
CA LEU A 190 -18.41 17.64 2.70
C LEU A 190 -18.00 16.30 3.30
N GLY A 191 -18.93 15.37 3.48
CA GLY A 191 -18.65 14.02 3.97
C GLY A 191 -17.79 13.16 3.04
N LYS A 192 -17.82 13.44 1.71
CA LYS A 192 -16.93 12.77 0.74
C LYS A 192 -15.50 13.33 0.80
N TRP A 193 -15.33 14.59 1.20
CA TRP A 193 -14.02 15.22 1.36
C TRP A 193 -13.37 14.87 2.70
N PHE A 194 -14.19 14.69 3.74
CA PHE A 194 -13.73 14.52 5.12
C PHE A 194 -14.52 13.45 5.85
N LEU A 195 -13.88 12.34 6.18
CA LEU A 195 -14.46 11.29 7.02
C LEU A 195 -14.87 11.80 8.40
N HIS A 196 -14.27 12.90 8.85
CA HIS A 196 -14.55 13.58 10.12
C HIS A 196 -16.04 13.96 10.29
N PHE A 197 -16.75 14.22 9.21
CA PHE A 197 -18.14 14.65 9.23
C PHE A 197 -19.14 13.56 8.83
N SER A 198 -18.68 12.50 8.15
CA SER A 198 -19.54 11.41 7.70
C SER A 198 -19.35 10.13 8.50
N GLU A 199 -18.11 9.74 8.76
CA GLU A 199 -17.74 8.46 9.36
C GLU A 199 -16.57 8.63 10.33
N PRO A 200 -16.75 9.36 11.45
CA PRO A 200 -15.67 9.63 12.40
C PRO A 200 -14.98 8.36 12.92
N GLU A 201 -15.72 7.27 13.07
CA GLU A 201 -15.24 5.97 13.53
C GLU A 201 -14.22 5.35 12.53
N SER A 202 -14.38 5.67 11.27
CA SER A 202 -13.57 5.11 10.18
C SER A 202 -12.16 5.73 10.07
N ILE A 203 -11.88 6.83 10.78
CA ILE A 203 -10.58 7.52 10.69
C ILE A 203 -9.42 6.66 11.19
N MET A 204 -9.69 5.72 12.09
CA MET A 204 -8.68 4.77 12.58
C MET A 204 -8.54 3.51 11.71
N GLN A 205 -9.39 3.33 10.72
CA GLN A 205 -9.38 2.20 9.81
C GLN A 205 -8.60 2.54 8.55
N ALA A 206 -7.70 1.65 8.13
CA ALA A 206 -6.93 1.84 6.90
C ALA A 206 -7.71 1.45 5.63
N ILE A 207 -8.65 0.52 5.74
CA ILE A 207 -9.46 -0.02 4.64
C ILE A 207 -10.93 0.17 4.98
N LEU A 208 -11.69 0.71 4.05
CA LEU A 208 -13.08 1.14 4.23
C LEU A 208 -13.97 0.43 3.21
N PRO A 209 -14.77 -0.59 3.61
CA PRO A 209 -15.64 -1.32 2.71
C PRO A 209 -16.71 -0.43 2.06
N LYS A 210 -16.77 -0.38 0.73
CA LYS A 210 -17.73 0.49 0.01
C LYS A 210 -19.19 0.09 0.22
N LYS A 211 -19.48 -1.21 0.32
CA LYS A 211 -20.87 -1.68 0.53
C LYS A 211 -21.52 -1.18 1.82
N ALA A 212 -20.71 -0.83 2.81
CA ALA A 212 -21.17 -0.26 4.07
C ALA A 212 -21.37 1.27 3.99
N ARG A 213 -20.88 1.91 2.92
CA ARG A 213 -20.79 3.36 2.79
C ARG A 213 -21.69 3.87 1.65
N ASN A 214 -22.73 4.58 1.99
CA ASN A 214 -23.63 5.23 1.01
C ASN A 214 -23.17 6.63 0.60
N LEU A 215 -21.88 6.97 0.72
CA LEU A 215 -21.39 8.32 0.46
C LEU A 215 -21.38 8.69 -1.03
N ASP A 216 -21.11 7.73 -1.89
CA ASP A 216 -21.17 7.91 -3.35
C ASP A 216 -21.42 6.57 -4.06
N PRO A 217 -22.69 6.20 -4.27
CA PRO A 217 -23.02 4.95 -4.96
C PRO A 217 -22.55 4.92 -6.42
N GLU A 218 -22.23 6.07 -7.03
CA GLU A 218 -21.74 6.18 -8.40
C GLU A 218 -20.21 6.09 -8.47
N CYS A 219 -19.50 6.32 -7.35
CA CYS A 219 -18.04 6.22 -7.31
C CYS A 219 -17.59 4.76 -7.23
N LYS A 220 -17.27 4.18 -8.38
CA LYS A 220 -16.77 2.81 -8.48
C LYS A 220 -15.27 2.68 -8.23
N THR A 221 -14.51 3.76 -8.38
CA THR A 221 -13.07 3.84 -8.23
C THR A 221 -12.63 3.92 -6.77
N ALA A 222 -11.38 3.61 -6.44
CA ALA A 222 -10.85 3.75 -5.09
C ALA A 222 -10.67 5.23 -4.72
N VAL A 223 -11.23 5.63 -3.59
CA VAL A 223 -10.97 6.94 -2.98
C VAL A 223 -9.91 6.78 -1.89
N ILE A 224 -8.87 7.59 -1.99
CA ILE A 224 -7.77 7.59 -1.04
C ILE A 224 -7.91 8.79 -0.11
N TYR A 225 -7.94 8.50 1.17
CA TYR A 225 -7.88 9.48 2.25
C TYR A 225 -6.53 9.40 2.95
N ARG A 226 -6.11 10.53 3.49
CA ARG A 226 -5.00 10.61 4.43
C ARG A 226 -5.46 11.34 5.68
N ARG A 227 -5.40 10.64 6.80
CA ARG A 227 -5.93 11.17 8.09
C ARG A 227 -7.36 11.70 7.96
N GLY A 228 -8.20 10.94 7.26
CA GLY A 228 -9.60 11.27 7.03
C GLY A 228 -9.88 12.36 6.01
N VAL A 229 -8.88 12.91 5.33
CA VAL A 229 -9.03 13.90 4.26
C VAL A 229 -8.78 13.27 2.90
N ARG A 230 -9.72 13.42 1.96
CA ARG A 230 -9.59 12.94 0.59
C ARG A 230 -8.38 13.61 -0.08
N VAL A 231 -7.46 12.79 -0.60
CA VAL A 231 -6.27 13.26 -1.31
C VAL A 231 -6.25 12.84 -2.77
N ARG A 232 -6.83 11.68 -3.11
CA ARG A 232 -6.87 11.18 -4.49
C ARG A 232 -8.06 10.29 -4.75
N GLU A 233 -8.41 10.19 -6.02
CA GLU A 233 -9.29 9.15 -6.58
C GLU A 233 -8.49 8.41 -7.65
N ILE A 234 -8.53 7.08 -7.63
CA ILE A 234 -7.80 6.24 -8.58
C ILE A 234 -8.71 5.98 -9.78
N ASP A 235 -8.61 6.84 -10.78
CA ASP A 235 -9.44 6.83 -11.98
C ASP A 235 -8.71 6.34 -13.24
N GLN A 236 -7.37 6.22 -13.18
CA GLN A 236 -6.51 6.01 -14.35
C GLN A 236 -6.77 4.70 -15.12
N TYR A 237 -7.36 3.68 -14.48
CA TYR A 237 -7.45 2.33 -15.08
C TYR A 237 -8.89 1.86 -15.30
N SER A 238 -9.89 2.73 -15.10
CA SER A 238 -11.32 2.37 -15.21
C SER A 238 -11.72 1.14 -14.38
N SER A 239 -10.86 0.71 -13.45
CA SER A 239 -11.11 -0.45 -12.60
C SER A 239 -12.00 -0.06 -11.45
N GLU A 240 -13.00 -0.88 -11.18
CA GLU A 240 -13.76 -0.77 -9.95
C GLU A 240 -12.86 -1.08 -8.75
N SER A 241 -13.24 -0.67 -7.57
CA SER A 241 -12.55 -0.97 -6.32
C SER A 241 -13.53 -1.48 -5.27
N LEU A 242 -13.12 -2.45 -4.49
CA LEU A 242 -13.90 -3.02 -3.39
C LEU A 242 -13.93 -2.08 -2.19
N PHE A 243 -12.88 -1.29 -2.02
CA PHE A 243 -12.62 -0.50 -0.82
C PHE A 243 -12.25 0.93 -1.18
N ASP A 244 -12.45 1.82 -0.21
CA ASP A 244 -11.72 3.07 -0.10
C ASP A 244 -10.63 2.90 0.97
N TYR A 245 -9.66 3.83 1.00
CA TYR A 245 -8.49 3.67 1.86
C TYR A 245 -8.21 4.95 2.63
N ASN A 246 -7.89 4.83 3.93
CA ASN A 246 -7.39 5.94 4.74
C ASN A 246 -5.95 5.65 5.18
N LEU A 247 -4.99 6.11 4.39
CA LEU A 247 -3.58 5.76 4.47
C LEU A 247 -2.79 6.89 5.14
N ASN A 248 -2.60 6.79 6.45
CA ASN A 248 -2.05 7.87 7.28
C ASN A 248 -0.59 8.20 6.97
N ASP A 249 0.19 7.23 6.48
CA ASP A 249 1.63 7.35 6.23
C ASP A 249 1.98 7.83 4.81
N LEU A 250 0.96 8.14 3.98
CA LEU A 250 1.20 8.69 2.65
C LEU A 250 1.95 10.03 2.73
N ARG A 251 2.98 10.14 1.92
CA ARG A 251 3.66 11.42 1.69
C ARG A 251 2.91 12.18 0.62
N VAL A 252 2.42 13.35 0.99
CA VAL A 252 1.72 14.26 0.09
C VAL A 252 2.58 15.50 -0.15
N ASP A 253 2.47 16.09 -1.33
CA ASP A 253 3.04 17.40 -1.63
C ASP A 253 2.25 18.54 -0.94
N GLU A 254 2.65 19.79 -1.19
CA GLU A 254 2.01 20.98 -0.62
C GLU A 254 0.55 21.14 -1.08
N SER A 255 0.23 20.67 -2.30
CA SER A 255 -1.13 20.63 -2.85
C SER A 255 -1.93 19.41 -2.41
N ARG A 256 -1.36 18.57 -1.52
CA ARG A 256 -1.91 17.29 -1.06
C ARG A 256 -2.10 16.26 -2.17
N ASN A 257 -1.30 16.34 -3.23
CA ASN A 257 -1.27 15.32 -4.25
C ASN A 257 -0.36 14.15 -3.82
N VAL A 258 -0.70 12.98 -4.33
CA VAL A 258 0.05 11.74 -4.14
C VAL A 258 0.01 10.95 -5.45
N ASP A 259 1.10 10.28 -5.80
CA ASP A 259 1.11 9.46 -7.02
C ASP A 259 0.45 8.09 -6.80
N ASP A 260 -0.01 7.48 -7.90
CA ASP A 260 -0.75 6.21 -7.88
C ASP A 260 0.09 5.04 -7.39
N TYR A 261 1.39 5.06 -7.64
CA TYR A 261 2.31 4.01 -7.18
C TYR A 261 2.42 4.01 -5.65
N GLN A 262 2.58 5.19 -5.04
CA GLN A 262 2.59 5.31 -3.57
C GLN A 262 1.25 4.88 -2.97
N CYS A 263 0.13 5.27 -3.59
CA CYS A 263 -1.20 4.84 -3.16
C CYS A 263 -1.34 3.32 -3.20
N ARG A 264 -0.95 2.69 -4.31
CA ARG A 264 -1.03 1.24 -4.48
C ARG A 264 -0.17 0.50 -3.46
N ASN A 265 1.08 0.91 -3.28
CA ASN A 265 1.98 0.28 -2.31
C ASN A 265 1.46 0.39 -0.88
N ALA A 266 0.97 1.57 -0.48
CA ALA A 266 0.42 1.77 0.85
C ALA A 266 -0.89 0.97 1.06
N ALA A 267 -1.76 0.91 0.06
CA ALA A 267 -2.98 0.11 0.09
C ALA A 267 -2.67 -1.39 0.15
N THR A 268 -1.67 -1.88 -0.61
CA THR A 268 -1.21 -3.26 -0.56
C THR A 268 -0.68 -3.62 0.84
N LYS A 269 0.10 -2.75 1.47
CA LYS A 269 0.57 -2.93 2.86
C LYS A 269 -0.59 -2.96 3.85
N ALA A 270 -1.59 -2.10 3.66
CA ALA A 270 -2.79 -2.10 4.50
C ALA A 270 -3.58 -3.41 4.32
N MET A 271 -3.72 -3.89 3.07
CA MET A 271 -4.38 -5.17 2.76
C MET A 271 -3.66 -6.34 3.43
N ALA A 272 -2.33 -6.38 3.37
CA ALA A 272 -1.55 -7.43 4.04
C ALA A 272 -1.78 -7.50 5.56
N LYS A 273 -2.16 -6.38 6.19
CA LYS A 273 -2.45 -6.24 7.63
C LYS A 273 -3.94 -6.29 7.95
N ALA A 274 -4.80 -6.51 6.95
CA ALA A 274 -6.23 -6.44 7.12
C ALA A 274 -6.77 -7.57 8.02
N GLY A 275 -7.96 -7.33 8.58
CA GLY A 275 -8.70 -8.35 9.30
C GLY A 275 -9.24 -9.43 8.36
N PRO A 276 -9.64 -10.60 8.91
CA PRO A 276 -10.02 -11.75 8.10
C PRO A 276 -11.22 -11.49 7.19
N GLU A 277 -12.18 -10.67 7.59
CA GLU A 277 -13.37 -10.36 6.80
C GLU A 277 -13.02 -9.55 5.54
N ILE A 278 -12.08 -8.59 5.65
CA ILE A 278 -11.61 -7.77 4.52
C ILE A 278 -10.78 -8.63 3.56
N LEU A 279 -9.87 -9.44 4.10
CA LEU A 279 -9.07 -10.38 3.29
C LEU A 279 -9.98 -11.37 2.56
N ALA A 280 -10.99 -11.93 3.24
CA ALA A 280 -11.95 -12.84 2.62
C ALA A 280 -12.75 -12.17 1.50
N ALA A 281 -13.21 -10.93 1.70
CA ALA A 281 -13.90 -10.17 0.67
C ALA A 281 -13.00 -9.91 -0.55
N TRP A 282 -11.74 -9.58 -0.33
CA TRP A 282 -10.75 -9.41 -1.41
C TRP A 282 -10.49 -10.73 -2.15
N ILE A 283 -10.23 -11.82 -1.43
CA ILE A 283 -9.99 -13.14 -2.01
C ILE A 283 -11.23 -13.62 -2.80
N CYS A 284 -12.44 -13.50 -2.23
CA CYS A 284 -13.68 -13.85 -2.92
C CYS A 284 -13.89 -13.08 -4.22
N SER A 285 -13.38 -11.86 -4.33
CA SER A 285 -13.57 -11.02 -5.52
C SER A 285 -12.92 -11.60 -6.79
N PHE A 286 -11.93 -12.48 -6.64
CA PHE A 286 -11.31 -13.18 -7.77
C PHE A 286 -12.23 -14.23 -8.44
N ARG A 287 -13.35 -14.59 -7.81
CA ARG A 287 -14.35 -15.50 -8.42
C ARG A 287 -15.21 -14.84 -9.48
N GLY A 288 -15.26 -13.51 -9.51
CA GLY A 288 -16.12 -12.77 -10.44
C GLY A 288 -15.39 -12.31 -11.70
N ASP A 289 -16.17 -11.89 -12.69
CA ASP A 289 -15.64 -11.35 -13.96
C ASP A 289 -15.18 -9.90 -13.86
N ILE A 290 -15.45 -9.23 -12.73
CA ILE A 290 -15.08 -7.82 -12.52
C ILE A 290 -13.62 -7.74 -12.10
N SER A 291 -12.84 -6.97 -12.85
CA SER A 291 -11.45 -6.65 -12.48
C SER A 291 -11.43 -5.45 -11.51
N TYR A 292 -11.08 -5.72 -10.27
CA TYR A 292 -10.92 -4.69 -9.25
C TYR A 292 -9.48 -4.16 -9.20
N TRP A 293 -9.33 -2.91 -8.74
CA TRP A 293 -8.02 -2.29 -8.54
C TRP A 293 -7.12 -3.11 -7.60
N GLU A 294 -7.72 -3.73 -6.60
CA GLU A 294 -7.07 -4.60 -5.62
C GLU A 294 -6.53 -5.91 -6.22
N HIS A 295 -6.98 -6.33 -7.40
CA HIS A 295 -6.41 -7.48 -8.10
C HIS A 295 -4.97 -7.23 -8.58
N GLY A 296 -4.58 -5.96 -8.69
CA GLY A 296 -3.20 -5.57 -8.96
C GLY A 296 -2.31 -5.49 -7.73
N PHE A 297 -2.81 -5.85 -6.55
CA PHE A 297 -1.98 -5.89 -5.34
C PHE A 297 -1.06 -7.10 -5.36
N GLY A 298 0.19 -6.89 -4.98
CA GLY A 298 1.17 -7.96 -5.03
C GLY A 298 2.57 -7.49 -4.67
N GLY A 299 3.53 -8.39 -4.88
CA GLY A 299 4.93 -8.10 -4.65
C GLY A 299 5.35 -8.19 -3.19
N TYR A 300 6.41 -7.45 -2.88
CA TYR A 300 7.04 -7.45 -1.57
C TYR A 300 6.11 -6.94 -0.45
N GLU A 301 5.21 -6.02 -0.77
CA GLU A 301 4.32 -5.37 0.19
C GLU A 301 3.31 -6.32 0.84
N LEU A 302 2.93 -7.41 0.17
CA LEU A 302 2.05 -8.43 0.74
C LEU A 302 2.75 -9.35 1.75
N LYS A 303 4.09 -9.47 1.67
CA LYS A 303 4.87 -10.34 2.53
C LYS A 303 5.20 -9.69 3.89
N PRO A 304 5.66 -10.47 4.88
CA PRO A 304 6.23 -9.93 6.11
C PRO A 304 7.35 -8.92 5.80
N GLN A 305 7.29 -7.76 6.43
CA GLN A 305 8.25 -6.68 6.19
C GLN A 305 9.39 -6.72 7.21
N TRP A 306 10.56 -6.23 6.78
CA TRP A 306 11.68 -6.08 7.71
C TRP A 306 11.32 -5.10 8.82
N GLY A 307 11.60 -5.48 10.08
CA GLY A 307 11.25 -4.69 11.28
C GLY A 307 9.89 -5.03 11.90
N GLU A 308 9.09 -5.91 11.29
CA GLU A 308 7.87 -6.41 11.93
C GLU A 308 8.20 -7.40 13.05
N THR A 309 7.42 -7.31 14.13
CA THR A 309 7.57 -8.21 15.27
C THR A 309 7.01 -9.61 14.96
N ALA A 310 7.48 -10.61 15.69
CA ALA A 310 6.95 -11.97 15.59
C ALA A 310 5.43 -12.03 15.87
N GLU A 311 4.93 -11.16 16.77
CA GLU A 311 3.51 -11.07 17.12
C GLU A 311 2.67 -10.51 15.96
N GLU A 312 3.16 -9.46 15.28
CA GLU A 312 2.49 -8.90 14.08
C GLU A 312 2.42 -9.94 12.96
N ILE A 313 3.50 -10.67 12.72
CA ILE A 313 3.53 -11.75 11.71
C ILE A 313 2.57 -12.88 12.09
N ALA A 314 2.54 -13.28 13.37
CA ALA A 314 1.62 -14.32 13.86
C ALA A 314 0.15 -13.88 13.70
N THR A 315 -0.15 -12.62 13.99
CA THR A 315 -1.49 -12.04 13.80
C THR A 315 -1.91 -12.07 12.32
N ARG A 316 -1.02 -11.68 11.40
CA ARG A 316 -1.30 -11.76 9.96
C ARG A 316 -1.54 -13.21 9.52
N LYS A 317 -0.69 -14.14 9.97
CA LYS A 317 -0.87 -15.56 9.68
C LYS A 317 -2.24 -16.06 10.13
N ALA A 318 -2.69 -15.70 11.34
CA ALA A 318 -4.01 -16.04 11.84
C ALA A 318 -5.12 -15.42 10.97
N ASN A 319 -4.99 -14.13 10.59
CA ASN A 319 -5.97 -13.45 9.76
C ASN A 319 -6.11 -14.08 8.37
N TRP A 320 -4.99 -14.41 7.71
CA TRP A 320 -5.01 -15.05 6.39
C TRP A 320 -5.65 -16.44 6.42
N ASN A 321 -5.30 -17.27 7.42
CA ASN A 321 -5.92 -18.58 7.56
C ASN A 321 -7.43 -18.47 7.87
N LYS A 322 -7.81 -17.54 8.75
CA LYS A 322 -9.22 -17.27 9.05
C LYS A 322 -9.99 -16.72 7.85
N ALA A 323 -9.35 -15.89 7.02
CA ALA A 323 -9.95 -15.40 5.79
C ALA A 323 -10.28 -16.55 4.81
N LEU A 324 -9.36 -17.51 4.64
CA LEU A 324 -9.61 -18.68 3.80
C LEU A 324 -10.74 -19.56 4.35
N GLU A 325 -10.84 -19.75 5.67
CA GLU A 325 -11.98 -20.43 6.29
C GLU A 325 -13.32 -19.72 5.98
N ILE A 326 -13.35 -18.37 6.00
CA ILE A 326 -14.54 -17.57 5.64
C ILE A 326 -14.89 -17.74 4.16
N VAL A 327 -13.89 -17.82 3.27
CA VAL A 327 -14.08 -18.02 1.83
C VAL A 327 -14.65 -19.42 1.54
N GLY A 328 -14.19 -20.42 2.29
CA GLY A 328 -14.65 -21.81 2.26
C GLY A 328 -13.57 -22.79 2.68
N ASP A 329 -13.94 -23.79 3.49
CA ASP A 329 -12.99 -24.76 4.08
C ASP A 329 -12.22 -25.57 3.02
N SER A 330 -12.78 -25.75 1.82
CA SER A 330 -12.16 -26.47 0.71
C SER A 330 -11.39 -25.57 -0.24
N VAL A 331 -11.40 -24.24 -0.03
CA VAL A 331 -10.77 -23.29 -0.96
C VAL A 331 -9.26 -23.31 -0.86
N VAL A 332 -8.62 -23.37 -2.02
CA VAL A 332 -7.15 -23.33 -2.17
C VAL A 332 -6.78 -22.31 -3.24
N LEU A 333 -5.91 -21.38 -2.88
CA LEU A 333 -5.42 -20.38 -3.82
C LEU A 333 -4.45 -21.03 -4.81
N ALA A 334 -4.73 -20.91 -6.10
CA ALA A 334 -3.92 -21.48 -7.17
C ALA A 334 -3.66 -20.44 -8.26
N THR A 335 -2.56 -20.59 -8.99
CA THR A 335 -2.31 -19.80 -10.19
C THR A 335 -3.08 -20.37 -11.37
N LYS A 336 -3.30 -19.57 -12.42
CA LYS A 336 -3.96 -20.00 -13.66
C LYS A 336 -3.35 -21.25 -14.28
N ASP A 337 -2.01 -21.35 -14.25
CA ASP A 337 -1.27 -22.49 -14.79
C ASP A 337 -0.99 -23.55 -13.71
N GLY A 338 -1.62 -23.44 -12.54
CA GLY A 338 -1.45 -24.34 -11.41
C GLY A 338 -2.19 -25.68 -11.60
N PRO A 339 -2.00 -26.63 -10.68
CA PRO A 339 -2.56 -27.98 -10.75
C PRO A 339 -4.05 -28.01 -10.35
N VAL A 340 -4.88 -27.17 -10.97
CA VAL A 340 -6.31 -26.97 -10.67
C VAL A 340 -7.06 -28.30 -10.66
N HIS A 341 -6.92 -29.08 -11.74
CA HIS A 341 -7.65 -30.34 -11.90
C HIS A 341 -7.26 -31.41 -10.84
N ALA A 342 -5.97 -31.42 -10.43
CA ALA A 342 -5.53 -32.34 -9.38
C ALA A 342 -6.09 -31.97 -8.00
N LEU A 343 -6.31 -30.68 -7.75
CA LEU A 343 -6.96 -30.20 -6.53
C LEU A 343 -8.46 -30.54 -6.52
N GLU A 344 -9.16 -30.30 -7.64
CA GLU A 344 -10.59 -30.66 -7.79
C GLU A 344 -10.85 -32.14 -7.57
N GLN A 345 -9.99 -33.01 -8.12
CA GLN A 345 -10.09 -34.47 -7.91
C GLN A 345 -9.96 -34.87 -6.44
N LYS A 346 -9.31 -34.04 -5.62
CA LYS A 346 -9.18 -34.25 -4.18
C LYS A 346 -10.29 -33.58 -3.36
N GLY A 347 -11.27 -32.98 -4.03
CA GLY A 347 -12.40 -32.32 -3.39
C GLY A 347 -12.10 -30.90 -2.90
N TYR A 348 -10.97 -30.30 -3.34
CA TYR A 348 -10.71 -28.88 -3.09
C TYR A 348 -11.38 -28.01 -4.15
N ASP A 349 -11.61 -26.74 -3.79
CA ASP A 349 -12.14 -25.68 -4.64
C ASP A 349 -10.98 -24.69 -4.97
N PRO A 350 -10.25 -24.91 -6.08
CA PRO A 350 -9.14 -24.05 -6.45
C PRO A 350 -9.64 -22.68 -6.91
N LEU A 351 -9.21 -21.64 -6.24
CA LEU A 351 -9.48 -20.26 -6.58
C LEU A 351 -8.29 -19.66 -7.33
N GLU A 352 -8.52 -19.28 -8.59
CA GLU A 352 -7.49 -18.66 -9.41
C GLU A 352 -7.16 -17.25 -8.92
N VAL A 353 -5.90 -17.03 -8.56
CA VAL A 353 -5.38 -15.74 -8.11
C VAL A 353 -3.99 -15.48 -8.69
N PRO A 354 -3.49 -14.22 -8.71
CA PRO A 354 -2.12 -13.94 -9.11
C PRO A 354 -1.09 -14.70 -8.28
N GLU A 355 0.02 -15.07 -8.89
CA GLU A 355 1.12 -15.80 -8.23
C GLU A 355 1.63 -15.09 -6.98
N THR A 356 1.67 -13.75 -6.99
CA THR A 356 2.06 -12.93 -5.84
C THR A 356 1.17 -13.13 -4.61
N VAL A 357 -0.12 -13.40 -4.82
CA VAL A 357 -1.10 -13.68 -3.76
C VAL A 357 -0.90 -15.11 -3.23
N VAL A 358 -0.68 -16.10 -4.12
CA VAL A 358 -0.36 -17.49 -3.71
C VAL A 358 0.90 -17.49 -2.86
N ARG A 359 1.97 -16.83 -3.31
CA ARG A 359 3.23 -16.75 -2.56
C ARG A 359 3.08 -16.05 -1.20
N ALA A 360 2.25 -15.01 -1.12
CA ALA A 360 1.97 -14.36 0.17
C ALA A 360 1.24 -15.31 1.12
N ALA A 361 0.23 -16.04 0.63
CA ALA A 361 -0.48 -17.04 1.42
C ALA A 361 0.45 -18.16 1.94
N GLU A 362 1.43 -18.57 1.12
CA GLU A 362 2.48 -19.54 1.54
C GLU A 362 3.32 -19.02 2.70
N GLU A 363 3.81 -17.79 2.60
CA GLU A 363 4.60 -17.14 3.68
C GLU A 363 3.82 -17.08 5.00
N TYR A 364 2.51 -16.88 4.92
CA TYR A 364 1.62 -16.91 6.09
C TYR A 364 1.16 -18.32 6.49
N GLY A 365 1.68 -19.35 5.82
CA GLY A 365 1.49 -20.74 6.19
C GLY A 365 0.13 -21.32 5.81
N CYS A 366 -0.61 -20.67 4.91
CA CYS A 366 -1.86 -21.19 4.35
C CYS A 366 -1.62 -22.49 3.57
N ASN A 367 -2.69 -23.26 3.37
CA ASN A 367 -2.64 -24.41 2.49
C ASN A 367 -2.50 -23.95 1.02
N THR A 368 -1.52 -24.49 0.34
CA THR A 368 -1.21 -24.18 -1.06
C THR A 368 -1.24 -25.48 -1.85
N PRO A 369 -1.37 -25.40 -3.19
CA PRO A 369 -1.33 -26.58 -4.06
C PRO A 369 -0.11 -27.47 -3.77
N ALA A 370 1.06 -26.88 -3.60
CA ALA A 370 2.29 -27.60 -3.32
C ALA A 370 2.23 -28.40 -2.02
N LYS A 371 1.72 -27.80 -0.92
CA LYS A 371 1.56 -28.50 0.35
C LYS A 371 0.54 -29.63 0.29
N ILE A 372 -0.62 -29.38 -0.35
CA ILE A 372 -1.69 -30.38 -0.46
C ILE A 372 -1.25 -31.55 -1.31
N LEU A 373 -0.58 -31.27 -2.44
CA LEU A 373 -0.13 -32.29 -3.35
C LEU A 373 1.10 -33.02 -2.80
N SER A 374 2.01 -32.35 -2.09
CA SER A 374 3.17 -33.00 -1.46
C SER A 374 2.80 -33.82 -0.22
N ALA A 375 1.79 -33.41 0.56
CA ALA A 375 1.31 -34.21 1.69
C ALA A 375 0.77 -35.59 1.23
N ASP A 376 0.12 -35.64 0.05
CA ASP A 376 -0.35 -36.90 -0.54
C ASP A 376 0.74 -37.66 -1.28
N GLU A 377 1.88 -37.06 -1.51
CA GLU A 377 2.96 -37.71 -2.24
C GLU A 377 3.49 -38.97 -1.56
N LEU A 378 3.09 -39.21 -0.32
CA LEU A 378 3.48 -40.40 0.45
C LEU A 378 2.33 -41.19 1.10
N ASP A 379 1.14 -40.61 1.28
CA ASP A 379 -0.03 -41.38 1.72
C ASP A 379 -0.66 -42.10 0.51
N GLY A 380 -0.24 -43.33 0.25
CA GLY A 380 -0.80 -44.18 -0.80
C GLY A 380 0.13 -44.44 -1.98
N ARG A 381 1.37 -43.97 -1.99
CA ARG A 381 2.37 -44.40 -2.96
C ARG A 381 3.04 -45.70 -2.51
N GLU A 382 2.97 -46.65 -3.37
CA GLU A 382 3.77 -47.84 -3.24
C GLU A 382 5.23 -47.45 -3.48
N SER A 383 6.04 -47.36 -2.41
CA SER A 383 7.48 -47.23 -2.53
C SER A 383 8.11 -48.63 -2.52
N PHE A 384 9.05 -48.85 -3.38
CA PHE A 384 9.70 -50.13 -3.51
C PHE A 384 11.21 -49.96 -3.70
N ASP A 385 11.95 -51.08 -3.67
CA ASP A 385 13.39 -51.08 -3.81
C ASP A 385 13.81 -50.41 -5.12
N PRO A 386 14.94 -49.70 -5.11
CA PRO A 386 15.42 -48.98 -6.27
C PRO A 386 15.80 -49.93 -7.40
N SER A 387 15.54 -49.48 -8.65
CA SER A 387 16.06 -50.21 -9.80
C SER A 387 17.59 -50.18 -9.88
N PRO A 388 18.23 -51.12 -10.56
CA PRO A 388 19.68 -51.06 -10.79
C PRO A 388 20.14 -49.76 -11.46
N ASP A 389 19.32 -49.21 -12.38
CA ASP A 389 19.60 -47.94 -13.08
C ASP A 389 19.49 -46.72 -12.12
N ALA A 390 18.53 -46.70 -11.21
CA ALA A 390 18.41 -45.66 -10.19
C ALA A 390 19.61 -45.68 -9.24
N LEU A 391 20.03 -46.86 -8.79
CA LEU A 391 21.23 -47.02 -7.95
C LEU A 391 22.49 -46.54 -8.71
N ALA A 392 22.67 -46.95 -9.97
CA ALA A 392 23.80 -46.54 -10.78
C ALA A 392 23.78 -45.00 -11.03
N ALA A 393 22.64 -44.40 -11.20
CA ALA A 393 22.50 -42.95 -11.32
C ALA A 393 22.90 -42.22 -10.05
N LEU A 394 22.46 -42.71 -8.89
CA LEU A 394 22.86 -42.12 -7.58
C LEU A 394 24.37 -42.29 -7.34
N ASP A 395 24.94 -43.48 -7.66
CA ASP A 395 26.38 -43.72 -7.51
C ASP A 395 27.19 -42.77 -8.41
N TRP A 396 26.77 -42.58 -9.64
CA TRP A 396 27.37 -41.65 -10.57
C TRP A 396 27.30 -40.19 -10.07
N VAL A 397 26.17 -39.73 -9.60
CA VAL A 397 25.98 -38.37 -9.06
C VAL A 397 26.84 -38.18 -7.82
N TRP A 398 26.80 -39.14 -6.88
CA TRP A 398 27.57 -39.08 -5.63
C TRP A 398 29.08 -39.06 -5.87
N GLU A 399 29.58 -39.86 -6.85
CA GLU A 399 30.97 -39.80 -7.26
C GLU A 399 31.39 -38.38 -7.71
N LYS A 400 30.54 -37.68 -8.46
CA LYS A 400 30.81 -36.30 -8.91
C LYS A 400 30.78 -35.31 -7.77
N VAL A 401 29.86 -35.46 -6.84
CA VAL A 401 29.76 -34.63 -5.64
C VAL A 401 30.99 -34.82 -4.75
N ALA A 402 31.38 -36.06 -4.50
CA ALA A 402 32.59 -36.39 -3.72
C ALA A 402 33.85 -35.88 -4.42
N LEU A 403 33.96 -36.06 -5.76
CA LEU A 403 35.08 -35.55 -6.55
C LEU A 403 35.22 -34.02 -6.46
N ALA A 404 34.11 -33.33 -6.36
CA ALA A 404 34.04 -31.88 -6.17
C ALA A 404 34.32 -31.44 -4.72
N GLY A 405 34.36 -32.36 -3.75
CA GLY A 405 34.46 -32.07 -2.33
C GLY A 405 33.25 -31.26 -1.84
N MET A 406 32.03 -31.61 -2.28
CA MET A 406 30.80 -30.95 -1.97
C MET A 406 29.80 -31.85 -1.22
N ASP A 407 30.25 -32.97 -0.67
CA ASP A 407 29.45 -33.87 0.15
C ASP A 407 29.23 -33.34 1.60
N ASP A 408 29.95 -32.29 1.99
CA ASP A 408 29.90 -31.62 3.28
C ASP A 408 29.97 -32.60 4.48
N GLY A 409 30.65 -33.74 4.27
CA GLY A 409 30.77 -34.79 5.27
C GLY A 409 29.48 -35.59 5.53
N LYS A 410 28.43 -35.40 4.72
CA LYS A 410 27.21 -36.18 4.79
C LYS A 410 27.39 -37.57 4.16
N ALA A 411 26.66 -38.53 4.65
CA ALA A 411 26.58 -39.84 4.01
C ALA A 411 25.79 -39.77 2.70
N LYS A 412 26.09 -40.69 1.78
CA LYS A 412 25.30 -40.84 0.56
C LYS A 412 23.82 -41.14 0.94
N PRO A 413 22.84 -40.44 0.39
CA PRO A 413 21.44 -40.65 0.70
C PRO A 413 20.95 -42.04 0.25
N GLU A 414 19.94 -42.55 0.90
CA GLU A 414 19.20 -43.71 0.40
C GLU A 414 18.39 -43.28 -0.83
N ILE A 415 18.18 -44.18 -1.80
CA ILE A 415 17.32 -43.99 -2.95
C ILE A 415 16.23 -45.07 -2.96
N ARG A 416 15.02 -44.72 -3.32
CA ARG A 416 13.87 -45.59 -3.52
C ARG A 416 13.16 -45.27 -4.82
N CYS A 417 12.45 -46.22 -5.37
CA CYS A 417 11.52 -45.99 -6.46
C CYS A 417 10.10 -45.86 -5.94
N PHE A 418 9.26 -45.08 -6.64
CA PHE A 418 7.85 -44.99 -6.36
C PHE A 418 7.02 -45.12 -7.63
N ARG A 419 5.81 -45.69 -7.45
CA ARG A 419 4.81 -45.80 -8.52
C ARG A 419 3.73 -44.77 -8.28
N LYS A 420 3.41 -43.96 -9.29
CA LYS A 420 2.27 -43.09 -9.31
C LYS A 420 1.23 -43.62 -10.29
N THR A 421 0.08 -43.99 -9.76
CA THR A 421 -1.13 -44.14 -10.55
C THR A 421 -1.67 -42.75 -10.87
N MET A 422 -1.47 -42.27 -12.10
CA MET A 422 -1.93 -40.97 -12.52
C MET A 422 -3.28 -41.00 -13.21
N SER A 423 -4.15 -40.07 -12.80
CA SER A 423 -5.16 -39.51 -13.67
C SER A 423 -4.85 -38.02 -13.84
N GLY A 424 -4.34 -37.63 -15.00
CA GLY A 424 -4.15 -36.24 -15.47
C GLY A 424 -3.30 -35.31 -14.62
N GLY A 425 -2.13 -34.87 -15.08
CA GLY A 425 -1.31 -33.84 -14.46
C GLY A 425 0.18 -34.07 -14.68
N THR A 426 1.01 -33.12 -14.26
CA THR A 426 2.46 -33.14 -14.38
C THR A 426 3.04 -34.36 -13.64
N VAL A 427 3.87 -35.14 -14.32
CA VAL A 427 4.53 -36.30 -13.73
C VAL A 427 5.62 -35.80 -12.79
N VAL A 428 5.51 -36.12 -11.49
CA VAL A 428 6.63 -35.93 -10.55
C VAL A 428 7.69 -36.97 -10.86
N LEU A 429 8.88 -36.51 -11.24
CA LEU A 429 10.00 -37.38 -11.66
C LEU A 429 10.82 -37.84 -10.45
N GLY A 430 10.99 -37.00 -9.44
CA GLY A 430 11.69 -37.28 -8.20
C GLY A 430 11.25 -36.35 -7.07
N PHE A 431 11.63 -36.69 -5.83
CA PHE A 431 11.53 -35.82 -4.66
C PHE A 431 12.43 -36.33 -3.52
N LEU A 432 12.84 -35.40 -2.66
CA LEU A 432 13.57 -35.69 -1.42
C LEU A 432 12.63 -35.69 -0.22
N ARG A 433 12.66 -36.73 0.61
CA ARG A 433 11.96 -36.77 1.90
C ARG A 433 12.72 -37.52 2.95
N ASP A 434 12.80 -36.96 4.16
CA ASP A 434 13.48 -37.57 5.32
C ASP A 434 14.89 -38.10 5.03
N GLY A 435 15.61 -37.41 4.11
CA GLY A 435 16.96 -37.79 3.68
C GLY A 435 17.01 -38.93 2.65
N VAL A 436 15.86 -39.38 2.14
CA VAL A 436 15.74 -40.40 1.10
C VAL A 436 15.34 -39.75 -0.22
N VAL A 437 16.02 -40.10 -1.29
CA VAL A 437 15.73 -39.68 -2.66
C VAL A 437 14.73 -40.69 -3.28
N TYR A 438 13.58 -40.17 -3.75
CA TYR A 438 12.55 -40.97 -4.42
C TYR A 438 12.53 -40.67 -5.90
N ILE A 439 12.55 -41.70 -6.75
CA ILE A 439 12.54 -41.59 -8.21
C ILE A 439 11.33 -42.35 -8.78
N ASN A 440 10.62 -41.72 -9.73
CA ASN A 440 9.49 -42.31 -10.41
C ASN A 440 9.93 -43.56 -11.20
N GLU A 441 9.17 -44.66 -11.07
CA GLU A 441 9.50 -45.93 -11.75
C GLU A 441 9.63 -45.78 -13.26
N GLY A 442 8.81 -44.92 -13.89
CA GLY A 442 8.84 -44.68 -15.32
C GLY A 442 10.13 -44.01 -15.78
N LEU A 443 10.79 -43.25 -14.89
CA LEU A 443 12.11 -42.65 -15.14
C LEU A 443 13.24 -43.59 -14.74
N ALA A 444 13.02 -44.48 -13.78
CA ALA A 444 14.01 -45.38 -13.20
C ALA A 444 14.37 -46.58 -14.11
N VAL A 445 13.97 -46.60 -15.36
CA VAL A 445 14.26 -47.60 -16.37
C VAL A 445 15.18 -47.01 -17.44
N GLY A 446 16.39 -47.53 -17.53
CA GLY A 446 17.41 -47.08 -18.46
C GLY A 446 18.31 -45.96 -17.89
N ALA A 447 19.58 -45.97 -18.30
CA ALA A 447 20.58 -45.00 -17.85
C ALA A 447 20.43 -43.64 -18.58
N SER A 448 19.24 -43.00 -18.52
CA SER A 448 18.95 -41.77 -19.24
C SER A 448 19.66 -40.55 -18.62
N VAL A 449 19.84 -39.50 -19.41
CA VAL A 449 20.34 -38.21 -18.94
C VAL A 449 19.34 -37.61 -17.94
N GLU A 450 18.06 -37.78 -18.23
CA GLU A 450 16.95 -37.26 -17.40
C GLU A 450 16.92 -37.89 -16.00
N LEU A 451 17.14 -39.21 -15.91
CA LEU A 451 17.28 -39.88 -14.61
C LEU A 451 18.45 -39.32 -13.80
N ARG A 452 19.63 -39.13 -14.39
CA ARG A 452 20.79 -38.58 -13.70
C ARG A 452 20.57 -37.12 -13.30
N GLN A 453 19.90 -36.35 -14.15
CA GLN A 453 19.53 -34.95 -13.85
C GLN A 453 18.57 -34.87 -12.67
N THR A 454 17.54 -35.69 -12.64
CA THR A 454 16.57 -35.72 -11.52
C THR A 454 17.27 -36.17 -10.23
N VAL A 455 18.09 -37.23 -10.27
CA VAL A 455 18.84 -37.67 -9.10
C VAL A 455 19.83 -36.59 -8.63
N LEU A 456 20.47 -35.84 -9.55
CA LEU A 456 21.37 -34.74 -9.20
C LEU A 456 20.59 -33.59 -8.49
N GLU A 457 19.40 -33.28 -8.95
CA GLU A 457 18.55 -32.26 -8.37
C GLU A 457 18.13 -32.61 -6.94
N GLU A 458 17.71 -33.86 -6.71
CA GLU A 458 17.31 -34.32 -5.37
C GLU A 458 18.53 -34.43 -4.41
N VAL A 459 19.68 -34.83 -4.90
CA VAL A 459 20.93 -34.82 -4.12
C VAL A 459 21.38 -33.41 -3.80
N ALA A 460 21.14 -32.42 -4.69
CA ALA A 460 21.41 -31.03 -4.40
C ALA A 460 20.52 -30.50 -3.29
N HIS A 461 19.23 -30.85 -3.29
CA HIS A 461 18.31 -30.55 -2.16
C HIS A 461 18.80 -31.18 -0.86
N TYR A 462 19.22 -32.45 -0.90
CA TYR A 462 19.72 -33.15 0.26
C TYR A 462 20.95 -32.46 0.89
N LEU A 463 21.85 -31.97 0.07
CA LEU A 463 23.11 -31.36 0.53
C LEU A 463 22.93 -29.89 0.91
N SER A 464 22.27 -29.08 0.08
CA SER A 464 22.14 -27.65 0.26
C SER A 464 20.98 -27.24 1.17
N GLY A 465 19.95 -28.08 1.32
CA GLY A 465 18.69 -27.72 1.95
C GLY A 465 17.88 -26.65 1.21
N SER A 466 18.30 -26.31 -0.02
CA SER A 466 17.65 -25.28 -0.84
C SER A 466 16.37 -25.80 -1.47
N LYS A 467 15.44 -24.88 -1.81
CA LYS A 467 14.21 -25.19 -2.56
C LYS A 467 14.45 -25.05 -4.06
N ASP A 468 13.59 -25.67 -4.88
CA ASP A 468 13.58 -25.52 -6.33
C ASP A 468 13.59 -24.06 -6.76
N CYS A 469 14.22 -23.81 -7.89
CA CYS A 469 14.30 -22.49 -8.54
C CYS A 469 14.87 -21.36 -7.67
N THR A 470 15.60 -21.67 -6.59
CA THR A 470 16.29 -20.67 -5.77
C THR A 470 17.66 -20.35 -6.32
N ARG A 471 18.16 -19.13 -6.00
CA ARG A 471 19.54 -18.74 -6.35
C ARG A 471 20.58 -19.63 -5.68
N ASP A 472 20.31 -20.06 -4.45
CA ASP A 472 21.20 -20.95 -3.71
C ASP A 472 21.35 -22.30 -4.40
N MET A 473 20.25 -22.84 -4.95
CA MET A 473 20.27 -24.06 -5.74
C MET A 473 21.09 -23.90 -7.04
N GLN A 474 20.89 -22.78 -7.75
CA GLN A 474 21.66 -22.47 -8.95
C GLN A 474 23.16 -22.32 -8.65
N ASP A 475 23.49 -21.56 -7.61
CA ASP A 475 24.88 -21.37 -7.17
C ASP A 475 25.55 -22.68 -6.77
N TRP A 476 24.83 -23.59 -6.11
CA TRP A 476 25.31 -24.92 -5.77
C TRP A 476 25.60 -25.73 -7.03
N ALA A 477 24.67 -25.76 -7.99
CA ALA A 477 24.82 -26.48 -9.25
C ALA A 477 26.04 -25.96 -10.08
N PHE A 478 26.18 -24.63 -10.18
CA PHE A 478 27.35 -24.03 -10.87
C PHE A 478 28.66 -24.34 -10.16
N LYS A 479 28.70 -24.29 -8.82
CA LYS A 479 29.91 -24.70 -8.05
C LYS A 479 30.29 -26.15 -8.32
N LEU A 480 29.31 -27.06 -8.34
CA LEU A 480 29.55 -28.46 -8.66
C LEU A 480 30.13 -28.61 -10.05
N ALA A 481 29.53 -28.01 -11.07
CA ALA A 481 29.99 -28.09 -12.46
C ALA A 481 31.43 -27.61 -12.61
N VAL A 482 31.77 -26.45 -12.02
CA VAL A 482 33.14 -25.89 -12.08
C VAL A 482 34.15 -26.81 -11.38
N ARG A 483 33.84 -27.29 -10.18
CA ARG A 483 34.77 -28.15 -9.42
C ARG A 483 34.97 -29.49 -10.08
N VAL A 484 33.93 -30.11 -10.66
CA VAL A 484 34.07 -31.37 -11.44
C VAL A 484 34.95 -31.17 -12.67
N ALA A 485 34.77 -30.07 -13.41
CA ALA A 485 35.58 -29.73 -14.55
C ALA A 485 37.08 -29.55 -14.18
N MET A 486 37.36 -28.84 -13.10
CA MET A 486 38.73 -28.65 -12.59
C MET A 486 39.37 -29.96 -12.15
N ALA A 487 38.63 -30.82 -11.44
CA ALA A 487 39.14 -32.14 -11.02
C ALA A 487 39.42 -33.07 -12.21
N GLY A 488 38.56 -33.00 -13.25
CA GLY A 488 38.78 -33.71 -14.52
C GLY A 488 40.08 -33.28 -15.24
N ALA A 489 40.30 -31.98 -15.35
CA ALA A 489 41.50 -31.42 -15.98
C ALA A 489 42.77 -31.83 -15.22
N ALA A 490 42.75 -31.83 -13.88
CA ALA A 490 43.91 -32.28 -13.07
C ALA A 490 44.23 -33.76 -13.24
N ARG A 491 43.22 -34.63 -13.45
CA ARG A 491 43.45 -36.07 -13.75
C ARG A 491 44.08 -36.26 -15.13
N THR A 492 43.59 -35.57 -16.15
CA THR A 492 44.13 -35.65 -17.52
C THR A 492 45.60 -35.18 -17.55
N SER A 493 45.96 -34.13 -16.86
CA SER A 493 47.33 -33.65 -16.75
C SER A 493 48.28 -34.67 -16.07
N ARG A 494 47.80 -35.37 -15.01
CA ARG A 494 48.57 -36.41 -14.32
C ARG A 494 48.73 -37.64 -15.18
N THR A 495 47.76 -38.03 -15.98
CA THR A 495 47.87 -39.21 -16.89
C THR A 495 48.80 -38.90 -18.02
N ASN A 496 48.83 -37.70 -18.57
CA ASN A 496 49.79 -37.29 -19.60
C ASN A 496 51.20 -37.20 -19.04
N MET A 497 51.45 -36.71 -17.84
CA MET A 497 52.76 -36.71 -17.19
C MET A 497 53.27 -38.15 -16.90
N ALA A 498 52.37 -39.08 -16.51
CA ALA A 498 52.74 -40.46 -16.25
C ALA A 498 53.06 -41.20 -17.55
N SER A 499 52.42 -40.86 -18.68
CA SER A 499 52.77 -41.42 -19.99
C SER A 499 54.07 -40.85 -20.57
N GLU A 500 54.48 -39.65 -20.21
CA GLU A 500 55.73 -39.02 -20.61
C GLU A 500 56.95 -39.52 -19.76
N LEU A 501 56.70 -40.08 -18.57
CA LEU A 501 57.73 -40.65 -17.70
C LEU A 501 58.01 -42.17 -17.94
N CYS A 502 57.24 -42.79 -18.81
CA CYS A 502 57.38 -44.20 -19.19
C CYS A 502 57.99 -44.40 -20.59
N ILE A 503 58.74 -43.41 -21.13
CA ILE A 503 59.53 -43.55 -22.35
C ILE A 503 61.01 -43.59 -21.99
#